data_d4498296f151a4a39427c8a4cb05930f
#
_entry.id   d4498296f151a4a39427c8a4cb05930f
#
_cell.length_a   1.000
_cell.length_b   1.000
_cell.length_c   1.000
_cell.angle_alpha   90.00
_cell.angle_beta   90.00
_cell.angle_gamma   90.00
#
_symmetry.space_group_name_H-M   'P 1'
#
loop_
_entity.id
_entity.type
_entity.pdbx_description
1 polymer ?
#
loop_
_entity_poly.entity_id
_entity_poly.type
_entity_poly.pdbx_seq_one_letter_code
_entity_poly.pdbx_strand_id
1 'polypeptide(L)'
;MNIVLLSGGSGKRLWPLSNDIRSKQFIKIFKCPDGSYESMVQRVYRQIKQVDKGATVTIATSKTQVSAIHNQLGEEVGISVEPCRRDTFPAIALATAYLADVQGVDPEDPVVVCPVDPYVEDDYFEALKALSEQAAKSEANLVLMGIEPTYPSEKYGYIIPKNSSAVSDVATFKEKPDAETAKAYIAQGALWNGGVFAYKLRYVLDKAHELIDFTDYKDLFDKYAELNKISFDYAVVEKEPKIQVMRFAGQWKDLGTWNTLTEAMGEPSVGKAMMNDTCTNVHVVNELNVPVLAMGLHDVVISASPEGILVSDKEQSSYIKPYVDKIDQQIMFAEKSWGSFRVLDVEDESLTIKVTLNPGHSMNYHSHMNRDEVWVVISGTGRTVVDGAERPVHVGDVVRMQAGCRHTVLADSELQLIEVQLGKEISVHDKQKFPLEQETTR
;
A
#
# COMPACT_ATOMS: atom_id res chain seq x y z
N MET A 1 -3.21 -8.97 19.74
CA MET A 1 -3.57 -9.56 18.42
C MET A 1 -2.39 -9.40 17.47
N ASN A 2 -1.94 -10.48 16.83
CA ASN A 2 -0.94 -10.43 15.75
C ASN A 2 -1.69 -10.31 14.42
N ILE A 3 -1.40 -9.28 13.63
CA ILE A 3 -2.11 -9.02 12.38
C ILE A 3 -1.12 -8.81 11.22
N VAL A 4 -1.38 -9.50 10.11
CA VAL A 4 -0.64 -9.33 8.85
C VAL A 4 -1.55 -8.61 7.86
N LEU A 5 -1.14 -7.41 7.44
CA LEU A 5 -1.81 -6.64 6.40
C LEU A 5 -1.20 -6.97 5.04
N LEU A 6 -2.00 -7.53 4.13
CA LEU A 6 -1.57 -7.77 2.76
C LEU A 6 -1.63 -6.47 1.96
N SER A 7 -0.48 -5.92 1.64
CA SER A 7 -0.32 -4.67 0.89
C SER A 7 0.22 -4.94 -0.51
N GLY A 8 -0.48 -5.78 -1.26
CA GLY A 8 -0.17 -6.10 -2.65
C GLY A 8 -0.89 -5.20 -3.65
N GLY A 9 -0.54 -5.32 -4.93
CA GLY A 9 -1.22 -4.66 -6.03
C GLY A 9 -0.45 -3.50 -6.68
N SER A 10 -0.68 -3.28 -7.98
CA SER A 10 -0.02 -2.19 -8.75
C SER A 10 -0.75 -0.86 -8.68
N GLY A 11 -2.00 -0.86 -8.20
CA GLY A 11 -2.79 0.37 -8.06
C GLY A 11 -3.13 1.13 -9.36
N LYS A 12 -2.71 0.69 -10.54
CA LYS A 12 -2.82 1.42 -11.82
C LYS A 12 -4.24 1.87 -12.21
N ARG A 13 -5.28 1.29 -11.60
CA ARG A 13 -6.68 1.70 -11.83
C ARG A 13 -7.06 3.05 -11.22
N LEU A 14 -6.22 3.60 -10.35
CA LEU A 14 -6.39 4.93 -9.77
C LEU A 14 -5.38 5.94 -10.32
N TRP A 15 -4.83 5.67 -11.52
CA TRP A 15 -4.05 6.68 -12.23
C TRP A 15 -4.91 7.95 -12.41
N PRO A 16 -4.37 9.16 -12.26
CA PRO A 16 -2.97 9.52 -12.09
C PRO A 16 -2.48 9.60 -10.64
N LEU A 17 -3.29 9.28 -9.62
CA LEU A 17 -2.85 9.32 -8.23
C LEU A 17 -1.93 8.16 -7.87
N SER A 18 -2.06 7.04 -8.55
CA SER A 18 -1.23 5.86 -8.35
C SER A 18 -0.25 5.66 -9.51
N ASN A 19 0.93 5.12 -9.20
CA ASN A 19 1.96 4.73 -10.15
C ASN A 19 2.63 3.41 -9.70
N ASP A 20 3.70 2.98 -10.34
CA ASP A 20 4.38 1.71 -10.02
C ASP A 20 5.04 1.69 -8.61
N ILE A 21 5.30 2.85 -8.01
CA ILE A 21 5.83 2.99 -6.65
C ILE A 21 4.71 3.33 -5.66
N ARG A 22 3.86 4.30 -5.99
CA ARG A 22 2.75 4.75 -5.15
C ARG A 22 1.49 3.96 -5.48
N SER A 23 1.26 2.87 -4.77
CA SER A 23 0.02 2.10 -4.89
C SER A 23 -1.16 2.80 -4.21
N LYS A 24 -2.40 2.37 -4.53
CA LYS A 24 -3.66 3.00 -4.09
C LYS A 24 -3.76 3.20 -2.57
N GLN A 25 -3.25 2.27 -1.78
CA GLN A 25 -3.32 2.31 -0.32
C GLN A 25 -2.51 3.43 0.33
N PHE A 26 -1.61 4.09 -0.43
CA PHE A 26 -0.80 5.22 0.04
C PHE A 26 -1.34 6.59 -0.37
N ILE A 27 -2.47 6.65 -1.09
CA ILE A 27 -3.09 7.91 -1.52
C ILE A 27 -3.85 8.54 -0.36
N LYS A 28 -3.52 9.80 -0.01
CA LYS A 28 -4.12 10.53 1.11
C LYS A 28 -5.40 11.25 0.67
N ILE A 29 -6.55 10.59 0.80
CA ILE A 29 -7.86 11.10 0.36
C ILE A 29 -8.96 10.96 1.41
N PHE A 30 -8.70 10.25 2.52
CA PHE A 30 -9.68 10.09 3.60
C PHE A 30 -9.51 11.22 4.60
N LYS A 31 -10.57 12.01 4.82
CA LYS A 31 -10.53 13.18 5.69
C LYS A 31 -10.55 12.74 7.15
N CYS A 32 -9.59 13.23 7.92
CA CYS A 32 -9.52 13.07 9.36
C CYS A 32 -10.36 14.12 10.09
N PRO A 33 -10.72 13.90 11.39
CA PRO A 33 -11.46 14.88 12.19
C PRO A 33 -10.77 16.24 12.34
N ASP A 34 -9.44 16.29 12.26
CA ASP A 34 -8.63 17.52 12.31
C ASP A 34 -8.56 18.28 10.99
N GLY A 35 -9.21 17.76 9.93
CA GLY A 35 -9.23 18.33 8.60
C GLY A 35 -8.05 17.92 7.71
N SER A 36 -7.06 17.18 8.22
CA SER A 36 -6.00 16.56 7.42
C SER A 36 -6.53 15.38 6.60
N TYR A 37 -5.68 14.83 5.71
CA TYR A 37 -6.03 13.65 4.93
C TYR A 37 -5.08 12.50 5.25
N GLU A 38 -5.64 11.32 5.48
CA GLU A 38 -4.92 10.07 5.68
C GLU A 38 -5.06 9.14 4.45
N SER A 39 -4.11 8.24 4.29
CA SER A 39 -4.18 7.16 3.32
C SER A 39 -4.92 5.96 3.90
N MET A 40 -5.27 4.97 3.04
CA MET A 40 -5.89 3.74 3.50
C MET A 40 -5.01 2.99 4.51
N VAL A 41 -3.71 2.89 4.26
CA VAL A 41 -2.81 2.19 5.19
C VAL A 41 -2.72 2.90 6.55
N GLN A 42 -2.71 4.24 6.56
CA GLN A 42 -2.76 5.02 7.80
C GLN A 42 -4.08 4.84 8.55
N ARG A 43 -5.22 4.90 7.82
CA ARG A 43 -6.56 4.68 8.36
C ARG A 43 -6.68 3.31 9.01
N VAL A 44 -6.34 2.25 8.29
CA VAL A 44 -6.40 0.87 8.80
C VAL A 44 -5.50 0.68 10.02
N TYR A 45 -4.27 1.18 9.97
CA TYR A 45 -3.34 1.10 11.10
C TYR A 45 -3.87 1.83 12.34
N ARG A 46 -4.40 3.03 12.18
CA ARG A 46 -5.01 3.82 13.25
C ARG A 46 -6.21 3.09 13.87
N GLN A 47 -7.13 2.57 13.06
CA GLN A 47 -8.31 1.84 13.52
C GLN A 47 -7.94 0.55 14.27
N ILE A 48 -6.95 -0.22 13.79
CA ILE A 48 -6.42 -1.38 14.52
C ILE A 48 -5.93 -0.97 15.91
N LYS A 49 -5.12 0.11 15.99
CA LYS A 49 -4.56 0.58 17.27
C LYS A 49 -5.62 1.20 18.20
N GLN A 50 -6.73 1.68 17.67
CA GLN A 50 -7.87 2.13 18.48
C GLN A 50 -8.59 0.96 19.15
N VAL A 51 -8.82 -0.14 18.44
CA VAL A 51 -9.49 -1.35 18.94
C VAL A 51 -8.57 -2.18 19.82
N ASP A 52 -7.29 -2.30 19.46
CA ASP A 52 -6.29 -3.06 20.22
C ASP A 52 -4.95 -2.32 20.23
N LYS A 53 -4.70 -1.55 21.28
CA LYS A 53 -3.43 -0.81 21.46
C LYS A 53 -2.19 -1.73 21.47
N GLY A 54 -2.37 -2.97 21.93
CA GLY A 54 -1.31 -3.98 22.00
C GLY A 54 -1.14 -4.79 20.70
N ALA A 55 -1.93 -4.52 19.67
CA ALA A 55 -1.81 -5.26 18.41
C ALA A 55 -0.43 -5.09 17.77
N THR A 56 0.19 -6.20 17.39
CA THR A 56 1.40 -6.23 16.58
C THR A 56 0.99 -6.25 15.11
N VAL A 57 1.41 -5.23 14.35
CA VAL A 57 1.06 -5.10 12.93
C VAL A 57 2.27 -5.37 12.08
N THR A 58 2.15 -6.33 11.15
CA THR A 58 3.15 -6.64 10.13
C THR A 58 2.55 -6.42 8.76
N ILE A 59 3.25 -5.74 7.87
CA ILE A 59 2.79 -5.46 6.50
C ILE A 59 3.56 -6.35 5.53
N ALA A 60 2.84 -7.24 4.84
CA ALA A 60 3.39 -8.03 3.73
C ALA A 60 3.32 -7.18 2.45
N THR A 61 4.47 -6.84 1.88
CA THR A 61 4.56 -5.86 0.80
C THR A 61 5.76 -6.08 -0.12
N SER A 62 5.77 -5.38 -1.26
CA SER A 62 6.92 -5.39 -2.18
C SER A 62 8.00 -4.39 -1.75
N LYS A 63 9.24 -4.64 -2.17
CA LYS A 63 10.39 -3.75 -1.90
C LYS A 63 10.16 -2.29 -2.29
N THR A 64 9.39 -2.03 -3.34
CA THR A 64 9.12 -0.66 -3.83
C THR A 64 8.23 0.14 -2.89
N GLN A 65 7.46 -0.50 -2.01
CA GLN A 65 6.50 0.14 -1.11
C GLN A 65 7.05 0.36 0.31
N VAL A 66 8.15 -0.27 0.68
CA VAL A 66 8.75 -0.17 2.02
C VAL A 66 8.98 1.30 2.44
N SER A 67 9.52 2.11 1.53
CA SER A 67 9.78 3.53 1.81
C SER A 67 8.49 4.32 2.11
N ALA A 68 7.40 4.06 1.39
CA ALA A 68 6.12 4.72 1.64
C ALA A 68 5.50 4.28 2.99
N ILE A 69 5.67 3.01 3.36
CA ILE A 69 5.22 2.50 4.67
C ILE A 69 5.96 3.21 5.80
N HIS A 70 7.30 3.24 5.76
CA HIS A 70 8.08 3.96 6.78
C HIS A 70 7.75 5.45 6.84
N ASN A 71 7.55 6.09 5.69
CA ASN A 71 7.16 7.50 5.65
C ASN A 71 5.80 7.77 6.30
N GLN A 72 4.82 6.87 6.09
CA GLN A 72 3.44 7.08 6.54
C GLN A 72 3.14 6.51 7.92
N LEU A 73 3.81 5.43 8.35
CA LEU A 73 3.53 4.72 9.60
C LEU A 73 4.70 4.74 10.61
N GLY A 74 5.88 5.23 10.19
CA GLY A 74 7.09 5.14 11.01
C GLY A 74 7.77 3.77 10.95
N GLU A 75 8.75 3.55 11.83
CA GLU A 75 9.62 2.37 11.82
C GLU A 75 9.18 1.25 12.79
N GLU A 76 8.11 1.49 13.57
CA GLU A 76 7.65 0.53 14.57
C GLU A 76 6.80 -0.61 13.98
N VAL A 77 6.42 -0.53 12.72
CA VAL A 77 5.63 -1.58 12.06
C VAL A 77 6.54 -2.67 11.50
N GLY A 78 6.16 -3.94 11.71
CA GLY A 78 6.84 -5.06 11.08
C GLY A 78 6.64 -5.04 9.55
N ILE A 79 7.67 -5.39 8.79
CA ILE A 79 7.57 -5.45 7.32
C ILE A 79 8.13 -6.78 6.81
N SER A 80 7.26 -7.61 6.25
CA SER A 80 7.64 -8.80 5.48
C SER A 80 7.73 -8.41 4.00
N VAL A 81 8.96 -8.37 3.47
CA VAL A 81 9.22 -7.88 2.11
C VAL A 81 9.22 -9.02 1.12
N GLU A 82 8.30 -8.97 0.15
CA GLU A 82 8.31 -9.90 -0.98
C GLU A 82 9.37 -9.48 -2.02
N PRO A 83 10.31 -10.38 -2.39
CA PRO A 83 11.30 -10.10 -3.44
C PRO A 83 10.66 -9.86 -4.81
N CYS A 84 9.57 -10.56 -5.10
CA CYS A 84 8.77 -10.43 -6.32
C CYS A 84 7.33 -10.90 -6.08
N ARG A 85 6.42 -10.67 -7.03
CA ARG A 85 5.00 -11.06 -6.89
C ARG A 85 4.80 -12.54 -7.16
N ARG A 86 4.22 -13.27 -6.18
CA ARG A 86 3.90 -14.71 -6.28
C ARG A 86 2.49 -15.07 -5.82
N ASP A 87 1.57 -14.06 -5.75
CA ASP A 87 0.21 -14.21 -5.22
C ASP A 87 0.17 -14.42 -3.69
N THR A 88 -1.04 -14.64 -3.13
CA THR A 88 -1.26 -14.51 -1.68
C THR A 88 -0.71 -15.66 -0.84
N PHE A 89 -0.63 -16.90 -1.36
CA PHE A 89 -0.06 -17.99 -0.56
C PHE A 89 1.43 -17.79 -0.25
N PRO A 90 2.32 -17.54 -1.22
CA PRO A 90 3.72 -17.25 -0.90
C PRO A 90 3.90 -16.02 0.00
N ALA A 91 3.09 -14.96 -0.19
CA ALA A 91 3.15 -13.77 0.64
C ALA A 91 2.80 -14.08 2.11
N ILE A 92 1.73 -14.86 2.34
CA ILE A 92 1.31 -15.30 3.67
C ILE A 92 2.35 -16.24 4.29
N ALA A 93 2.88 -17.20 3.52
CA ALA A 93 3.92 -18.11 3.99
C ALA A 93 5.19 -17.35 4.44
N LEU A 94 5.64 -16.38 3.63
CA LEU A 94 6.80 -15.54 3.97
C LEU A 94 6.54 -14.68 5.22
N ALA A 95 5.35 -14.07 5.33
CA ALA A 95 4.97 -13.30 6.51
C ALA A 95 4.86 -14.17 7.76
N THR A 96 4.36 -15.41 7.63
CA THR A 96 4.27 -16.38 8.73
C THR A 96 5.66 -16.79 9.22
N ALA A 97 6.60 -17.08 8.31
CA ALA A 97 8.00 -17.36 8.67
C ALA A 97 8.67 -16.12 9.31
N TYR A 98 8.38 -14.92 8.81
CA TYR A 98 8.86 -13.66 9.41
C TYR A 98 8.37 -13.48 10.87
N LEU A 99 7.08 -13.76 11.13
CA LEU A 99 6.53 -13.70 12.49
C LEU A 99 7.23 -14.69 13.42
N ALA A 100 7.46 -15.92 12.96
CA ALA A 100 8.13 -16.96 13.77
C ALA A 100 9.61 -16.65 14.01
N ASP A 101 10.39 -16.45 12.94
CA ASP A 101 11.84 -16.45 12.98
C ASP A 101 12.43 -15.07 13.32
N VAL A 102 11.76 -14.00 12.94
CA VAL A 102 12.26 -12.62 13.13
C VAL A 102 11.58 -11.92 14.30
N GLN A 103 10.27 -12.05 14.43
CA GLN A 103 9.52 -11.42 15.53
C GLN A 103 9.38 -12.32 16.77
N GLY A 104 9.65 -13.62 16.67
CA GLY A 104 9.58 -14.56 17.79
C GLY A 104 8.17 -14.77 18.33
N VAL A 105 7.15 -14.69 17.47
CA VAL A 105 5.75 -14.94 17.83
C VAL A 105 5.58 -16.43 18.18
N ASP A 106 4.89 -16.71 19.29
CA ASP A 106 4.63 -18.09 19.70
C ASP A 106 3.82 -18.84 18.64
N PRO A 107 4.24 -20.05 18.23
CA PRO A 107 3.48 -20.87 17.26
C PRO A 107 2.01 -21.13 17.64
N GLU A 108 1.65 -21.10 18.92
CA GLU A 108 0.27 -21.27 19.38
C GLU A 108 -0.54 -19.95 19.38
N ASP A 109 0.11 -18.80 19.19
CA ASP A 109 -0.57 -17.53 19.10
C ASP A 109 -1.41 -17.41 17.83
N PRO A 110 -2.60 -16.79 17.94
CA PRO A 110 -3.42 -16.50 16.76
C PRO A 110 -2.84 -15.37 15.92
N VAL A 111 -2.90 -15.55 14.62
CA VAL A 111 -2.54 -14.56 13.61
C VAL A 111 -3.76 -14.28 12.75
N VAL A 112 -4.05 -13.02 12.49
CA VAL A 112 -5.08 -12.56 11.55
C VAL A 112 -4.39 -12.02 10.30
N VAL A 113 -4.79 -12.50 9.14
CA VAL A 113 -4.37 -11.97 7.84
C VAL A 113 -5.55 -11.28 7.19
N CYS A 114 -5.38 -10.05 6.76
CA CYS A 114 -6.40 -9.32 6.00
C CYS A 114 -5.79 -8.39 4.96
N PRO A 115 -6.52 -8.06 3.89
CA PRO A 115 -6.08 -7.04 2.93
C PRO A 115 -6.11 -5.63 3.55
N VAL A 116 -5.23 -4.74 3.07
CA VAL A 116 -5.13 -3.36 3.55
C VAL A 116 -6.09 -2.40 2.83
N ASP A 117 -6.76 -2.86 1.79
CA ASP A 117 -7.43 -2.01 0.82
C ASP A 117 -8.98 -1.92 0.88
N PRO A 118 -9.73 -2.72 1.69
CA PRO A 118 -11.16 -2.49 1.83
C PRO A 118 -11.45 -1.23 2.67
N TYR A 119 -12.48 -0.51 2.28
CA TYR A 119 -13.05 0.56 3.09
C TYR A 119 -14.06 -0.04 4.07
N VAL A 120 -13.76 0.11 5.35
CA VAL A 120 -14.49 -0.49 6.47
C VAL A 120 -14.57 0.50 7.63
N GLU A 121 -15.49 0.26 8.56
CA GLU A 121 -15.63 1.04 9.78
C GLU A 121 -15.06 0.29 11.00
N ASP A 122 -15.14 0.88 12.17
CA ASP A 122 -14.49 0.38 13.39
C ASP A 122 -15.02 -1.01 13.82
N ASP A 123 -16.29 -1.34 13.53
CA ASP A 123 -16.90 -2.65 13.77
C ASP A 123 -16.18 -3.81 13.06
N TYR A 124 -15.56 -3.53 11.91
CA TYR A 124 -14.74 -4.53 11.21
C TYR A 124 -13.49 -4.90 12.02
N PHE A 125 -12.85 -3.95 12.68
CA PHE A 125 -11.65 -4.21 13.49
C PHE A 125 -11.99 -4.90 14.81
N GLU A 126 -13.16 -4.60 15.40
CA GLU A 126 -13.70 -5.40 16.50
C GLU A 126 -13.99 -6.84 16.08
N ALA A 127 -14.50 -7.04 14.86
CA ALA A 127 -14.69 -8.38 14.31
C ALA A 127 -13.35 -9.10 14.04
N LEU A 128 -12.29 -8.41 13.59
CA LEU A 128 -10.94 -9.00 13.46
C LEU A 128 -10.40 -9.46 14.81
N LYS A 129 -10.61 -8.69 15.87
CA LYS A 129 -10.23 -9.08 17.23
C LYS A 129 -10.99 -10.31 17.71
N ALA A 130 -12.31 -10.34 17.51
CA ALA A 130 -13.13 -11.50 17.83
C ALA A 130 -12.73 -12.74 16.99
N LEU A 131 -12.34 -12.55 15.73
CA LEU A 131 -11.84 -13.61 14.85
C LEU A 131 -10.52 -14.21 15.37
N SER A 132 -9.60 -13.35 15.84
CA SER A 132 -8.35 -13.76 16.51
C SER A 132 -8.64 -14.60 17.76
N GLU A 133 -9.56 -14.14 18.60
CA GLU A 133 -9.95 -14.86 19.81
C GLU A 133 -10.63 -16.20 19.49
N GLN A 134 -11.41 -16.26 18.42
CA GLN A 134 -12.02 -17.51 17.95
C GLN A 134 -10.95 -18.49 17.45
N ALA A 135 -9.98 -18.05 16.68
CA ALA A 135 -8.87 -18.89 16.21
C ALA A 135 -8.03 -19.45 17.38
N ALA A 136 -7.84 -18.67 18.45
CA ALA A 136 -7.15 -19.14 19.65
C ALA A 136 -7.87 -20.28 20.39
N LYS A 137 -9.21 -20.25 20.40
CA LYS A 137 -10.06 -21.17 21.17
C LYS A 137 -10.57 -22.38 20.36
N SER A 138 -10.65 -22.23 19.03
CA SER A 138 -11.24 -23.20 18.14
C SER A 138 -10.32 -24.40 17.89
N GLU A 139 -10.92 -25.56 17.64
CA GLU A 139 -10.25 -26.72 17.07
C GLU A 139 -10.16 -26.67 15.53
N ALA A 140 -10.79 -25.65 14.90
CA ALA A 140 -10.65 -25.40 13.47
C ALA A 140 -9.23 -24.91 13.16
N ASN A 141 -8.70 -25.34 12.03
CA ASN A 141 -7.40 -24.92 11.56
C ASN A 141 -7.42 -23.48 10.99
N LEU A 142 -8.56 -23.11 10.40
CA LEU A 142 -8.82 -21.78 9.85
C LEU A 142 -10.17 -21.25 10.34
N VAL A 143 -10.20 -19.96 10.65
CA VAL A 143 -11.44 -19.19 10.87
C VAL A 143 -11.49 -18.07 9.85
N LEU A 144 -12.52 -18.06 9.01
CA LEU A 144 -12.71 -17.07 7.95
C LEU A 144 -13.67 -15.99 8.44
N MET A 145 -13.49 -14.75 7.97
CA MET A 145 -14.52 -13.74 8.04
C MET A 145 -15.41 -13.84 6.80
N GLY A 146 -16.67 -14.14 7.00
CA GLY A 146 -17.66 -14.20 5.94
C GLY A 146 -18.48 -12.93 5.90
N ILE A 147 -18.44 -12.21 4.77
CA ILE A 147 -19.12 -10.93 4.55
C ILE A 147 -20.49 -11.18 3.95
N GLU A 148 -21.53 -10.54 4.49
CA GLU A 148 -22.90 -10.64 3.95
C GLU A 148 -22.96 -10.10 2.51
N PRO A 149 -23.35 -10.94 1.51
CA PRO A 149 -23.37 -10.52 0.12
C PRO A 149 -24.55 -9.61 -0.18
N THR A 150 -24.27 -8.52 -0.91
CA THR A 150 -25.30 -7.55 -1.34
C THR A 150 -25.76 -7.79 -2.79
N TYR A 151 -24.99 -8.57 -3.57
CA TYR A 151 -25.31 -8.94 -4.96
C TYR A 151 -24.54 -10.20 -5.38
N PRO A 152 -24.95 -10.91 -6.44
CA PRO A 152 -24.18 -12.06 -6.93
C PRO A 152 -22.94 -11.59 -7.72
N SER A 153 -21.78 -11.72 -7.09
CA SER A 153 -20.49 -11.32 -7.66
C SER A 153 -19.72 -12.54 -8.18
N GLU A 154 -19.17 -12.45 -9.37
CA GLU A 154 -18.23 -13.44 -9.92
C GLU A 154 -16.76 -13.15 -9.50
N LYS A 155 -16.54 -12.08 -8.73
CA LYS A 155 -15.20 -11.61 -8.36
C LYS A 155 -14.72 -12.15 -7.01
N TYR A 156 -15.63 -12.65 -6.18
CA TYR A 156 -15.36 -13.13 -4.81
C TYR A 156 -15.54 -14.62 -4.69
N GLY A 157 -14.84 -15.22 -3.72
CA GLY A 157 -15.13 -16.57 -3.23
C GLY A 157 -16.40 -16.58 -2.39
N TYR A 158 -17.05 -17.73 -2.32
CA TYR A 158 -18.26 -17.97 -1.52
C TYR A 158 -18.01 -19.03 -0.47
N ILE A 159 -18.38 -18.70 0.77
CA ILE A 159 -18.31 -19.57 1.94
C ILE A 159 -19.74 -20.01 2.28
N ILE A 160 -20.04 -21.29 2.17
CA ILE A 160 -21.34 -21.86 2.53
C ILE A 160 -21.25 -22.41 3.96
N PRO A 161 -21.86 -21.75 4.97
CA PRO A 161 -21.84 -22.23 6.34
C PRO A 161 -22.78 -23.43 6.52
N LYS A 162 -22.52 -24.32 7.49
CA LYS A 162 -23.41 -25.42 7.83
C LYS A 162 -24.71 -24.98 8.49
N ASN A 163 -24.71 -23.80 9.13
CA ASN A 163 -25.88 -23.24 9.79
C ASN A 163 -25.81 -21.69 9.82
N SER A 164 -26.85 -21.05 10.36
CA SER A 164 -26.98 -19.59 10.42
C SER A 164 -26.41 -18.95 11.68
N SER A 165 -25.68 -19.68 12.52
CA SER A 165 -25.06 -19.15 13.73
C SER A 165 -24.00 -18.09 13.40
N ALA A 166 -23.70 -17.20 14.36
CA ALA A 166 -22.67 -16.17 14.22
C ALA A 166 -21.30 -16.77 13.87
N VAL A 167 -20.99 -17.95 14.43
CA VAL A 167 -19.84 -18.80 14.05
C VAL A 167 -20.39 -20.15 13.65
N SER A 168 -20.01 -20.64 12.48
CA SER A 168 -20.44 -21.92 11.94
C SER A 168 -19.27 -22.66 11.31
N ASP A 169 -19.29 -24.00 11.34
CA ASP A 169 -18.43 -24.76 10.44
C ASP A 169 -18.79 -24.46 8.99
N VAL A 170 -17.81 -24.56 8.10
CA VAL A 170 -17.99 -24.40 6.66
C VAL A 170 -18.40 -25.74 6.05
N ALA A 171 -19.47 -25.73 5.26
CA ALA A 171 -19.91 -26.88 4.49
C ALA A 171 -19.17 -26.99 3.16
N THR A 172 -18.98 -25.85 2.48
CA THR A 172 -18.33 -25.75 1.16
C THR A 172 -17.72 -24.38 0.97
N PHE A 173 -16.59 -24.33 0.30
CA PHE A 173 -15.95 -23.10 -0.20
C PHE A 173 -15.84 -23.18 -1.72
N LYS A 174 -16.11 -22.07 -2.41
CA LYS A 174 -15.97 -21.98 -3.86
C LYS A 174 -15.42 -20.62 -4.30
N GLU A 175 -14.26 -20.64 -4.92
CA GLU A 175 -13.63 -19.43 -5.44
C GLU A 175 -14.24 -19.03 -6.80
N LYS A 176 -14.68 -17.78 -6.91
CA LYS A 176 -15.15 -17.11 -8.15
C LYS A 176 -16.10 -17.97 -9.02
N PRO A 177 -17.28 -18.34 -8.50
CA PRO A 177 -18.29 -19.04 -9.30
C PRO A 177 -18.88 -18.11 -10.39
N ASP A 178 -19.58 -18.70 -11.37
CA ASP A 178 -20.41 -17.92 -12.29
C ASP A 178 -21.61 -17.27 -11.60
N ALA A 179 -22.25 -16.30 -12.27
CA ALA A 179 -23.33 -15.50 -11.69
C ALA A 179 -24.56 -16.32 -11.27
N GLU A 180 -24.89 -17.42 -11.97
CA GLU A 180 -26.02 -18.29 -11.61
C GLU A 180 -25.69 -19.10 -10.36
N THR A 181 -24.51 -19.69 -10.31
CA THR A 181 -23.99 -20.39 -9.12
C THR A 181 -23.90 -19.45 -7.92
N ALA A 182 -23.42 -18.23 -8.12
CA ALA A 182 -23.38 -17.21 -7.07
C ALA A 182 -24.77 -16.90 -6.49
N LYS A 183 -25.78 -16.72 -7.34
CA LYS A 183 -27.18 -16.55 -6.89
C LYS A 183 -27.69 -17.73 -6.07
N ALA A 184 -27.41 -18.96 -6.54
CA ALA A 184 -27.80 -20.15 -5.83
C ALA A 184 -27.14 -20.27 -4.46
N TYR A 185 -25.86 -19.91 -4.33
CA TYR A 185 -25.15 -19.89 -3.06
C TYR A 185 -25.69 -18.82 -2.09
N ILE A 186 -25.98 -17.62 -2.56
CA ILE A 186 -26.62 -16.57 -1.74
C ILE A 186 -27.97 -17.05 -1.19
N ALA A 187 -28.78 -17.71 -2.01
CA ALA A 187 -30.07 -18.29 -1.58
C ALA A 187 -29.89 -19.37 -0.50
N GLN A 188 -28.73 -20.01 -0.40
CA GLN A 188 -28.38 -20.98 0.64
C GLN A 188 -27.73 -20.32 1.87
N GLY A 189 -27.65 -18.98 1.93
CA GLY A 189 -27.04 -18.25 3.04
C GLY A 189 -25.51 -18.17 2.98
N ALA A 190 -24.93 -18.31 1.79
CA ALA A 190 -23.50 -18.15 1.58
C ALA A 190 -23.04 -16.72 1.87
N LEU A 191 -21.79 -16.59 2.28
CA LEU A 191 -21.09 -15.35 2.57
C LEU A 191 -19.96 -15.13 1.56
N TRP A 192 -19.61 -13.88 1.28
CA TRP A 192 -18.39 -13.61 0.50
C TRP A 192 -17.14 -13.88 1.31
N ASN A 193 -16.12 -14.43 0.67
CA ASN A 193 -14.77 -14.46 1.19
C ASN A 193 -14.09 -13.08 0.96
N GLY A 194 -13.87 -12.35 2.03
CA GLY A 194 -13.19 -11.05 2.01
C GLY A 194 -11.66 -11.14 2.03
N GLY A 195 -11.09 -12.34 1.94
CA GLY A 195 -9.65 -12.55 2.06
C GLY A 195 -9.12 -12.34 3.48
N VAL A 196 -9.99 -12.57 4.49
CA VAL A 196 -9.66 -12.44 5.91
C VAL A 196 -9.60 -13.81 6.55
N PHE A 197 -8.45 -14.15 7.10
CA PHE A 197 -8.14 -15.45 7.66
C PHE A 197 -7.56 -15.30 9.06
N ALA A 198 -8.00 -16.12 10.01
CA ALA A 198 -7.35 -16.27 11.31
C ALA A 198 -6.99 -17.73 11.57
N TYR A 199 -5.82 -17.95 12.14
CA TYR A 199 -5.25 -19.26 12.40
C TYR A 199 -4.21 -19.19 13.50
N LYS A 200 -3.85 -20.31 14.13
CA LYS A 200 -2.66 -20.41 14.96
C LYS A 200 -1.43 -20.39 14.06
N LEU A 201 -0.39 -19.62 14.41
CA LEU A 201 0.82 -19.45 13.60
C LEU A 201 1.38 -20.78 13.11
N ARG A 202 1.46 -21.80 13.99
CA ARG A 202 1.90 -23.16 13.68
C ARG A 202 1.21 -23.75 12.45
N TYR A 203 -0.11 -23.62 12.35
CA TYR A 203 -0.86 -24.25 11.26
C TYR A 203 -0.38 -23.81 9.88
N VAL A 204 -0.25 -22.49 9.64
CA VAL A 204 0.21 -21.99 8.33
C VAL A 204 1.70 -22.20 8.13
N LEU A 205 2.51 -22.17 9.21
CA LEU A 205 3.92 -22.52 9.14
C LEU A 205 4.12 -23.98 8.69
N ASP A 206 3.38 -24.92 9.28
CA ASP A 206 3.41 -26.34 8.89
C ASP A 206 2.93 -26.52 7.43
N LYS A 207 1.87 -25.82 7.01
CA LYS A 207 1.39 -25.83 5.63
C LYS A 207 2.39 -25.23 4.64
N ALA A 208 3.11 -24.20 5.05
CA ALA A 208 4.18 -23.64 4.23
C ALA A 208 5.32 -24.65 4.05
N HIS A 209 5.74 -25.34 5.10
CA HIS A 209 6.75 -26.42 5.02
C HIS A 209 6.26 -27.66 4.24
N GLU A 210 4.95 -27.96 4.29
CA GLU A 210 4.37 -29.05 3.49
C GLU A 210 4.42 -28.76 1.97
N LEU A 211 4.22 -27.49 1.59
CA LEU A 211 4.05 -27.07 0.20
C LEU A 211 5.30 -26.41 -0.41
N ILE A 212 6.25 -25.97 0.41
CA ILE A 212 7.47 -25.27 0.00
C ILE A 212 8.65 -25.86 0.80
N ASP A 213 9.73 -26.23 0.11
CA ASP A 213 10.96 -26.70 0.73
C ASP A 213 11.84 -25.52 1.17
N PHE A 214 11.80 -25.20 2.47
CA PHE A 214 12.63 -24.15 3.08
C PHE A 214 12.96 -24.49 4.54
N THR A 215 14.00 -23.89 5.09
CA THR A 215 14.45 -24.12 6.48
C THR A 215 14.05 -23.01 7.44
N ASP A 216 14.11 -21.76 7.01
CA ASP A 216 13.78 -20.56 7.79
C ASP A 216 13.35 -19.41 6.89
N TYR A 217 12.98 -18.28 7.50
CA TYR A 217 12.57 -17.06 6.78
C TYR A 217 13.56 -16.63 5.70
N LYS A 218 14.88 -16.69 6.02
CA LYS A 218 15.89 -16.23 5.07
C LYS A 218 16.00 -17.14 3.86
N ASP A 219 15.97 -18.45 4.07
CA ASP A 219 15.99 -19.45 2.98
C ASP A 219 14.74 -19.32 2.10
N LEU A 220 13.56 -19.13 2.72
CA LEU A 220 12.31 -18.88 1.98
C LEU A 220 12.38 -17.57 1.17
N PHE A 221 12.95 -16.51 1.73
CA PHE A 221 13.15 -15.23 1.04
C PHE A 221 14.08 -15.40 -0.17
N ASP A 222 15.20 -16.10 -0.01
CA ASP A 222 16.19 -16.32 -1.07
C ASP A 222 15.62 -17.17 -2.23
N LYS A 223 14.77 -18.16 -1.92
CA LYS A 223 14.07 -19.02 -2.90
C LYS A 223 12.76 -18.44 -3.46
N TYR A 224 12.31 -17.32 -2.94
CA TYR A 224 10.96 -16.79 -3.21
C TYR A 224 10.63 -16.63 -4.69
N ALA A 225 11.61 -16.24 -5.50
CA ALA A 225 11.43 -16.06 -6.96
C ALA A 225 11.12 -17.36 -7.71
N GLU A 226 11.41 -18.53 -7.12
CA GLU A 226 11.19 -19.85 -7.71
C GLU A 226 9.80 -20.41 -7.36
N LEU A 227 9.10 -19.82 -6.39
CA LEU A 227 7.82 -20.32 -5.91
C LEU A 227 6.72 -20.22 -6.97
N ASN A 228 5.80 -21.16 -6.93
CA ASN A 228 4.60 -21.14 -7.76
C ASN A 228 3.72 -19.94 -7.40
N LYS A 229 3.17 -19.31 -8.42
CA LYS A 229 2.20 -18.24 -8.26
C LYS A 229 0.82 -18.83 -7.99
N ILE A 230 0.36 -18.78 -6.74
CA ILE A 230 -0.92 -19.36 -6.32
C ILE A 230 -1.54 -18.55 -5.16
N SER A 231 -2.87 -18.40 -5.14
CA SER A 231 -3.56 -17.76 -4.03
C SER A 231 -3.64 -18.68 -2.79
N PHE A 232 -3.79 -18.08 -1.63
CA PHE A 232 -4.00 -18.81 -0.37
C PHE A 232 -5.31 -19.62 -0.40
N ASP A 233 -6.33 -19.10 -1.07
CA ASP A 233 -7.61 -19.76 -1.26
C ASP A 233 -7.45 -21.12 -1.97
N TYR A 234 -6.75 -21.14 -3.11
CA TYR A 234 -6.50 -22.38 -3.86
C TYR A 234 -5.47 -23.32 -3.22
N ALA A 235 -4.44 -22.72 -2.59
CA ALA A 235 -3.37 -23.54 -1.99
C ALA A 235 -3.85 -24.23 -0.71
N VAL A 236 -4.62 -23.54 0.13
CA VAL A 236 -4.94 -23.94 1.49
C VAL A 236 -6.45 -24.03 1.73
N VAL A 237 -7.23 -22.93 1.54
CA VAL A 237 -8.62 -22.84 1.99
C VAL A 237 -9.51 -23.90 1.34
N GLU A 238 -9.46 -24.08 0.02
CA GLU A 238 -10.27 -25.08 -0.68
C GLU A 238 -10.00 -26.54 -0.26
N LYS A 239 -8.83 -26.80 0.34
CA LYS A 239 -8.38 -28.15 0.69
C LYS A 239 -8.48 -28.44 2.19
N GLU A 240 -8.73 -27.44 3.00
CA GLU A 240 -8.79 -27.60 4.45
C GLU A 240 -10.18 -28.04 4.90
N PRO A 241 -10.30 -29.20 5.56
CA PRO A 241 -11.60 -29.72 6.01
C PRO A 241 -12.12 -29.11 7.33
N LYS A 242 -11.22 -28.50 8.13
CA LYS A 242 -11.55 -27.96 9.46
C LYS A 242 -11.57 -26.43 9.43
N ILE A 243 -12.60 -25.88 8.78
CA ILE A 243 -12.79 -24.43 8.66
C ILE A 243 -14.05 -23.99 9.40
N GLN A 244 -13.95 -22.88 10.11
CA GLN A 244 -15.09 -22.12 10.61
C GLN A 244 -15.20 -20.78 9.88
N VAL A 245 -16.41 -20.24 9.82
CA VAL A 245 -16.70 -18.90 9.33
C VAL A 245 -17.40 -18.10 10.43
N MET A 246 -16.95 -16.89 10.64
CA MET A 246 -17.59 -15.88 11.48
C MET A 246 -18.26 -14.84 10.57
N ARG A 247 -19.57 -14.60 10.78
CA ARG A 247 -20.36 -13.67 9.97
C ARG A 247 -20.02 -12.22 10.31
N PHE A 248 -19.89 -11.41 9.27
CA PHE A 248 -19.75 -9.96 9.37
C PHE A 248 -20.79 -9.28 8.50
N ALA A 249 -21.66 -8.47 9.13
CA ALA A 249 -22.76 -7.74 8.48
C ALA A 249 -22.51 -6.22 8.39
N GLY A 250 -21.33 -5.75 8.76
CA GLY A 250 -20.95 -4.35 8.66
C GLY A 250 -20.64 -3.88 7.24
N GLN A 251 -20.34 -2.61 7.08
CA GLN A 251 -19.97 -2.06 5.79
C GLN A 251 -18.61 -2.59 5.33
N TRP A 252 -18.57 -3.06 4.11
CA TRP A 252 -17.34 -3.51 3.45
C TRP A 252 -17.38 -3.13 1.97
N LYS A 253 -16.39 -2.35 1.50
CA LYS A 253 -16.28 -1.92 0.11
C LYS A 253 -14.86 -2.11 -0.42
N ASP A 254 -14.73 -2.72 -1.59
CA ASP A 254 -13.46 -2.74 -2.33
C ASP A 254 -13.30 -1.42 -3.10
N LEU A 255 -12.28 -0.63 -2.76
CA LEU A 255 -11.94 0.62 -3.43
C LEU A 255 -10.94 0.39 -4.58
N GLY A 256 -11.26 -0.53 -5.47
CA GLY A 256 -10.40 -0.92 -6.59
C GLY A 256 -10.43 -0.01 -7.80
N THR A 257 -11.42 0.88 -7.92
CA THR A 257 -11.67 1.74 -9.07
C THR A 257 -12.07 3.14 -8.63
N TRP A 258 -12.01 4.12 -9.53
CA TRP A 258 -12.46 5.49 -9.27
C TRP A 258 -13.93 5.55 -8.86
N ASN A 259 -14.78 4.73 -9.49
CA ASN A 259 -16.19 4.68 -9.15
C ASN A 259 -16.39 4.33 -7.68
N THR A 260 -15.83 3.20 -7.23
CA THR A 260 -15.96 2.77 -5.83
C THR A 260 -15.22 3.68 -4.85
N LEU A 261 -14.10 4.28 -5.26
CA LEU A 261 -13.35 5.22 -4.42
C LEU A 261 -14.15 6.49 -4.15
N THR A 262 -14.79 7.07 -5.20
CA THR A 262 -15.59 8.31 -5.06
C THR A 262 -16.82 8.13 -4.17
N GLU A 263 -17.36 6.91 -4.06
CA GLU A 263 -18.45 6.61 -3.11
C GLU A 263 -17.99 6.62 -1.64
N ALA A 264 -16.71 6.42 -1.38
CA ALA A 264 -16.14 6.44 -0.02
C ALA A 264 -15.56 7.82 0.35
N MET A 265 -15.52 8.76 -0.57
CA MET A 265 -15.09 10.13 -0.29
C MET A 265 -16.17 10.86 0.52
N GLY A 266 -15.79 11.42 1.66
CA GLY A 266 -16.69 12.21 2.51
C GLY A 266 -17.06 13.58 1.90
N GLU A 267 -16.28 14.04 0.92
CA GLU A 267 -16.50 15.31 0.23
C GLU A 267 -16.31 15.14 -1.30
N PRO A 268 -17.03 15.91 -2.12
CA PRO A 268 -16.95 15.78 -3.57
C PRO A 268 -15.61 16.27 -4.14
N SER A 269 -14.77 16.94 -3.35
CA SER A 269 -13.46 17.39 -3.81
C SER A 269 -12.37 17.32 -2.76
N VAL A 270 -11.14 17.01 -3.21
CA VAL A 270 -9.90 17.10 -2.46
C VAL A 270 -8.94 18.01 -3.23
N GLY A 271 -8.29 18.95 -2.53
CA GLY A 271 -7.39 19.92 -3.14
C GLY A 271 -8.10 21.14 -3.72
N LYS A 272 -7.40 21.90 -4.59
CA LYS A 272 -7.93 23.16 -5.17
C LYS A 272 -8.92 22.85 -6.29
N ALA A 273 -10.22 22.78 -5.95
CA ALA A 273 -11.27 22.51 -6.92
C ALA A 273 -12.49 23.42 -6.68
N MET A 274 -13.17 23.81 -7.74
CA MET A 274 -14.44 24.51 -7.73
C MET A 274 -15.40 23.83 -8.72
N MET A 275 -16.63 23.63 -8.28
CA MET A 275 -17.70 23.07 -9.10
C MET A 275 -18.92 24.00 -9.03
N ASN A 276 -19.60 24.20 -10.15
CA ASN A 276 -20.85 24.98 -10.14
C ASN A 276 -22.05 24.10 -9.75
N ASP A 277 -23.17 24.75 -9.43
CA ASP A 277 -24.37 24.09 -8.92
C ASP A 277 -25.07 23.15 -9.94
N THR A 278 -24.65 23.20 -11.20
CA THR A 278 -25.18 22.30 -12.24
C THR A 278 -24.40 21.00 -12.36
N CYS A 279 -23.30 20.85 -11.61
CA CYS A 279 -22.57 19.57 -11.50
C CYS A 279 -23.35 18.59 -10.62
N THR A 280 -23.53 17.35 -11.09
CA THR A 280 -24.18 16.28 -10.33
C THR A 280 -23.31 15.03 -10.31
N ASN A 281 -23.10 14.45 -9.11
CA ASN A 281 -22.26 13.27 -8.90
C ASN A 281 -20.85 13.41 -9.50
N VAL A 282 -20.27 14.63 -9.42
CA VAL A 282 -18.90 14.93 -9.88
C VAL A 282 -17.95 14.89 -8.69
N HIS A 283 -16.80 14.23 -8.86
CA HIS A 283 -15.74 14.22 -7.86
C HIS A 283 -14.44 14.72 -8.48
N VAL A 284 -13.72 15.56 -7.71
CA VAL A 284 -12.44 16.13 -8.13
C VAL A 284 -11.36 15.81 -7.09
N VAL A 285 -10.27 15.18 -7.51
CA VAL A 285 -9.08 15.00 -6.66
C VAL A 285 -7.89 15.69 -7.33
N ASN A 286 -7.45 16.79 -6.75
CA ASN A 286 -6.40 17.64 -7.33
C ASN A 286 -5.20 17.77 -6.38
N GLU A 287 -4.10 17.11 -6.72
CA GLU A 287 -2.81 17.23 -6.01
C GLU A 287 -1.90 18.32 -6.59
N LEU A 288 -2.34 18.99 -7.66
CA LEU A 288 -1.57 20.08 -8.26
C LEU A 288 -1.83 21.42 -7.55
N ASN A 289 -0.91 22.35 -7.73
CA ASN A 289 -1.05 23.70 -7.17
C ASN A 289 -1.95 24.62 -7.99
N VAL A 290 -2.35 24.22 -9.19
CA VAL A 290 -3.31 24.94 -10.05
C VAL A 290 -4.74 24.54 -9.72
N PRO A 291 -5.73 25.46 -9.76
CA PRO A 291 -7.11 25.12 -9.47
C PRO A 291 -7.76 24.33 -10.64
N VAL A 292 -8.69 23.43 -10.30
CA VAL A 292 -9.60 22.79 -11.25
C VAL A 292 -10.96 23.46 -11.14
N LEU A 293 -11.54 23.90 -12.27
CA LEU A 293 -12.91 24.39 -12.37
C LEU A 293 -13.73 23.42 -13.22
N ALA A 294 -14.78 22.86 -12.64
CA ALA A 294 -15.71 21.96 -13.32
C ALA A 294 -17.10 22.58 -13.39
N MET A 295 -17.72 22.56 -14.57
CA MET A 295 -19.04 23.17 -14.80
C MET A 295 -19.92 22.27 -15.66
N GLY A 296 -21.16 22.05 -15.22
CA GLY A 296 -22.18 21.35 -16.01
C GLY A 296 -21.89 19.88 -16.30
N LEU A 297 -21.09 19.21 -15.46
CA LEU A 297 -20.71 17.82 -15.61
C LEU A 297 -21.61 16.90 -14.79
N HIS A 298 -21.77 15.64 -15.24
CA HIS A 298 -22.61 14.65 -14.60
C HIS A 298 -21.87 13.31 -14.59
N ASP A 299 -21.86 12.61 -13.44
CA ASP A 299 -21.26 11.27 -13.27
C ASP A 299 -19.77 11.18 -13.67
N VAL A 300 -19.01 12.23 -13.39
CA VAL A 300 -17.61 12.38 -13.81
C VAL A 300 -16.67 12.35 -12.62
N VAL A 301 -15.53 11.73 -12.80
CA VAL A 301 -14.33 11.91 -11.95
C VAL A 301 -13.27 12.72 -12.70
N ILE A 302 -12.73 13.72 -12.03
CA ILE A 302 -11.55 14.48 -12.47
C ILE A 302 -10.45 14.24 -11.45
N SER A 303 -9.31 13.75 -11.90
CA SER A 303 -8.15 13.59 -11.05
C SER A 303 -6.92 14.21 -11.70
N ALA A 304 -6.21 15.04 -10.95
CA ALA A 304 -5.01 15.73 -11.39
C ALA A 304 -3.88 15.51 -10.39
N SER A 305 -2.75 15.02 -10.87
CA SER A 305 -1.53 14.81 -10.11
C SER A 305 -0.29 15.10 -10.98
N PRO A 306 0.93 15.08 -10.43
CA PRO A 306 2.14 15.17 -11.25
C PRO A 306 2.23 14.11 -12.35
N GLU A 307 1.62 12.93 -12.17
CA GLU A 307 1.60 11.84 -13.17
C GLU A 307 0.70 12.15 -14.39
N GLY A 308 -0.25 13.09 -14.26
CA GLY A 308 -1.16 13.47 -15.34
C GLY A 308 -2.54 13.90 -14.88
N ILE A 309 -3.46 14.00 -15.83
CA ILE A 309 -4.86 14.40 -15.59
C ILE A 309 -5.80 13.37 -16.21
N LEU A 310 -6.70 12.85 -15.39
CA LEU A 310 -7.82 11.99 -15.79
C LEU A 310 -9.10 12.81 -15.77
N VAL A 311 -9.87 12.75 -16.85
CA VAL A 311 -11.27 13.15 -16.89
C VAL A 311 -12.04 11.97 -17.45
N SER A 312 -12.91 11.38 -16.65
CA SER A 312 -13.62 10.15 -17.04
C SER A 312 -15.04 10.12 -16.51
N ASP A 313 -15.95 9.57 -17.27
CA ASP A 313 -17.16 9.00 -16.72
C ASP A 313 -16.81 7.98 -15.64
N LYS A 314 -17.59 7.91 -14.55
CA LYS A 314 -17.29 7.06 -13.38
C LYS A 314 -17.30 5.56 -13.69
N GLU A 315 -18.25 5.09 -14.51
CA GLU A 315 -18.32 3.68 -14.89
C GLU A 315 -17.15 3.31 -15.81
N GLN A 316 -16.85 4.17 -16.79
CA GLN A 316 -15.73 3.98 -17.72
C GLN A 316 -14.39 3.98 -17.01
N SER A 317 -14.27 4.69 -15.90
CA SER A 317 -13.04 4.75 -15.10
C SER A 317 -12.57 3.37 -14.59
N SER A 318 -13.46 2.39 -14.53
CA SER A 318 -13.11 1.00 -14.17
C SER A 318 -12.26 0.29 -15.23
N TYR A 319 -12.24 0.78 -16.45
CA TYR A 319 -11.56 0.18 -17.60
C TYR A 319 -10.30 0.92 -18.05
N ILE A 320 -9.75 1.85 -17.25
CA ILE A 320 -8.61 2.70 -17.63
C ILE A 320 -7.29 1.92 -17.79
N LYS A 321 -7.13 0.77 -17.13
CA LYS A 321 -5.84 0.04 -17.06
C LYS A 321 -5.19 -0.21 -18.42
N PRO A 322 -5.87 -0.69 -19.50
CA PRO A 322 -5.25 -0.92 -20.80
C PRO A 322 -4.75 0.36 -21.48
N TYR A 323 -5.25 1.53 -21.10
CA TYR A 323 -4.81 2.83 -21.60
C TYR A 323 -3.62 3.33 -20.79
N VAL A 324 -3.68 3.22 -19.46
CA VAL A 324 -2.58 3.60 -18.58
C VAL A 324 -1.32 2.77 -18.85
N ASP A 325 -1.48 1.47 -19.18
CA ASP A 325 -0.35 0.60 -19.53
C ASP A 325 0.39 1.03 -20.84
N LYS A 326 -0.19 1.96 -21.62
CA LYS A 326 0.43 2.55 -22.82
C LYS A 326 1.11 3.89 -22.58
N ILE A 327 0.92 4.48 -21.38
CA ILE A 327 1.57 5.74 -21.01
C ILE A 327 3.01 5.41 -20.65
N ASP A 328 3.93 5.86 -21.50
CA ASP A 328 5.37 5.75 -21.29
C ASP A 328 5.91 7.08 -20.76
N GLN A 329 6.05 7.17 -19.45
CA GLN A 329 6.66 8.33 -18.77
C GLN A 329 7.42 7.90 -17.53
N GLN A 330 8.40 8.70 -17.13
CA GLN A 330 9.06 8.51 -15.85
C GLN A 330 8.10 8.81 -14.70
N ILE A 331 8.42 8.30 -13.50
CA ILE A 331 7.66 8.59 -12.28
C ILE A 331 7.83 10.06 -11.90
N MET A 332 6.73 10.79 -11.86
CA MET A 332 6.70 12.22 -11.58
C MET A 332 6.60 12.55 -10.09
N PHE A 333 6.15 11.60 -9.27
CA PHE A 333 6.05 11.74 -7.82
C PHE A 333 6.30 10.42 -7.10
N ALA A 334 7.10 10.43 -6.03
CA ALA A 334 7.20 9.29 -5.10
C ALA A 334 7.50 9.73 -3.67
N GLU A 335 6.94 8.99 -2.72
CA GLU A 335 7.37 9.02 -1.32
C GLU A 335 8.57 8.08 -1.12
N LYS A 336 9.54 8.55 -0.34
CA LYS A 336 10.75 7.82 0.05
C LYS A 336 10.83 7.78 1.58
N SER A 337 11.62 6.88 2.14
CA SER A 337 11.83 6.83 3.60
C SER A 337 12.33 8.16 4.20
N TRP A 338 13.05 8.95 3.41
CA TRP A 338 13.57 10.25 3.82
C TRP A 338 12.62 11.44 3.54
N GLY A 339 11.48 11.24 2.87
CA GLY A 339 10.56 12.30 2.47
C GLY A 339 9.90 12.03 1.14
N SER A 340 9.95 12.98 0.20
CA SER A 340 9.33 12.83 -1.12
C SER A 340 10.05 13.65 -2.20
N PHE A 341 9.79 13.29 -3.45
CA PHE A 341 10.17 14.14 -4.57
C PHE A 341 8.99 14.32 -5.54
N ARG A 342 9.00 15.46 -6.23
CA ARG A 342 8.08 15.78 -7.32
C ARG A 342 8.88 16.34 -8.49
N VAL A 343 8.73 15.75 -9.66
CA VAL A 343 9.26 16.31 -10.90
C VAL A 343 8.44 17.55 -11.27
N LEU A 344 9.11 18.64 -11.57
CA LEU A 344 8.50 19.93 -11.93
C LEU A 344 8.58 20.18 -13.43
N ASP A 345 9.68 19.77 -14.05
CA ASP A 345 9.94 20.01 -15.46
C ASP A 345 10.87 18.95 -16.04
N VAL A 346 10.65 18.56 -17.29
CA VAL A 346 11.40 17.54 -18.02
C VAL A 346 11.70 18.05 -19.41
N GLU A 347 12.99 18.19 -19.72
CA GLU A 347 13.50 18.58 -21.03
C GLU A 347 14.54 17.57 -21.52
N ASP A 348 14.99 17.68 -22.75
CA ASP A 348 15.92 16.71 -23.38
C ASP A 348 17.25 16.57 -22.61
N GLU A 349 17.78 17.68 -22.06
CA GLU A 349 19.06 17.74 -21.36
C GLU A 349 18.95 18.26 -19.93
N SER A 350 17.72 18.38 -19.37
CA SER A 350 17.51 18.81 -17.99
C SER A 350 16.29 18.19 -17.34
N LEU A 351 16.38 18.01 -16.02
CA LEU A 351 15.30 17.57 -15.17
C LEU A 351 15.27 18.43 -13.91
N THR A 352 14.12 19.05 -13.63
CA THR A 352 13.93 19.86 -12.42
C THR A 352 13.01 19.12 -11.43
N ILE A 353 13.47 18.98 -10.21
CA ILE A 353 12.78 18.21 -9.16
C ILE A 353 12.65 19.09 -7.91
N LYS A 354 11.48 19.08 -7.27
CA LYS A 354 11.32 19.52 -5.90
C LYS A 354 11.51 18.33 -4.97
N VAL A 355 12.44 18.44 -4.03
CA VAL A 355 12.70 17.44 -2.99
C VAL A 355 12.26 18.01 -1.65
N THR A 356 11.58 17.18 -0.85
CA THR A 356 11.22 17.47 0.54
C THR A 356 11.77 16.37 1.44
N LEU A 357 12.61 16.72 2.41
CA LEU A 357 13.14 15.79 3.39
C LEU A 357 12.46 16.00 4.74
N ASN A 358 12.10 14.92 5.38
CA ASN A 358 11.57 14.93 6.75
C ASN A 358 12.69 15.29 7.74
N PRO A 359 12.38 15.93 8.88
CA PRO A 359 13.38 16.23 9.91
C PRO A 359 14.11 14.96 10.37
N GLY A 360 15.44 15.08 10.53
CA GLY A 360 16.30 13.97 10.95
C GLY A 360 16.62 12.93 9.87
N HIS A 361 16.12 13.09 8.66
CA HIS A 361 16.35 12.16 7.55
C HIS A 361 17.40 12.66 6.56
N SER A 362 17.94 11.74 5.79
CA SER A 362 18.93 12.03 4.76
C SER A 362 18.70 11.22 3.49
N MET A 363 19.09 11.77 2.34
CA MET A 363 19.25 10.97 1.14
C MET A 363 20.40 9.98 1.30
N ASN A 364 20.43 8.95 0.44
CA ASN A 364 21.63 8.11 0.36
C ASN A 364 22.84 8.94 -0.10
N TYR A 365 24.02 8.70 0.45
CA TYR A 365 25.28 9.22 -0.09
C TYR A 365 25.56 8.55 -1.42
N HIS A 366 25.65 9.32 -2.52
CA HIS A 366 25.69 8.77 -3.88
C HIS A 366 26.37 9.69 -4.88
N SER A 367 26.66 9.16 -6.07
CA SER A 367 27.11 9.95 -7.22
C SER A 367 26.35 9.59 -8.49
N HIS A 368 26.45 10.46 -9.49
CA HIS A 368 25.97 10.29 -10.85
C HIS A 368 27.11 10.56 -11.84
N MET A 369 27.19 9.76 -12.90
CA MET A 369 28.29 9.87 -13.88
C MET A 369 27.90 10.68 -15.12
N ASN A 370 26.60 10.77 -15.42
CA ASN A 370 26.12 11.32 -16.69
C ASN A 370 25.38 12.67 -16.52
N ARG A 371 25.43 13.27 -15.31
CA ARG A 371 24.78 14.56 -15.06
C ARG A 371 25.47 15.37 -13.97
N ASP A 372 25.40 16.69 -14.11
CA ASP A 372 25.66 17.65 -13.03
C ASP A 372 24.37 17.89 -12.26
N GLU A 373 24.47 18.26 -10.99
CA GLU A 373 23.34 18.68 -10.17
C GLU A 373 23.56 20.04 -9.53
N VAL A 374 22.49 20.83 -9.47
CA VAL A 374 22.44 22.11 -8.75
C VAL A 374 21.27 22.06 -7.80
N TRP A 375 21.54 22.22 -6.52
CA TRP A 375 20.50 22.32 -5.48
C TRP A 375 20.34 23.74 -5.02
N VAL A 376 19.10 24.19 -4.87
CA VAL A 376 18.73 25.46 -4.27
C VAL A 376 17.85 25.19 -3.07
N VAL A 377 18.28 25.54 -1.88
CA VAL A 377 17.48 25.38 -0.65
C VAL A 377 16.39 26.44 -0.62
N ILE A 378 15.13 26.02 -0.54
CA ILE A 378 13.95 26.91 -0.58
C ILE A 378 13.20 26.98 0.75
N SER A 379 13.42 26.02 1.66
CA SER A 379 12.83 26.01 3.00
C SER A 379 13.64 25.11 3.93
N GLY A 380 13.63 25.42 5.22
CA GLY A 380 14.27 24.61 6.26
C GLY A 380 15.78 24.81 6.39
N THR A 381 16.41 23.96 7.19
CA THR A 381 17.84 23.93 7.49
C THR A 381 18.34 22.49 7.47
N GLY A 382 19.61 22.31 7.17
CA GLY A 382 20.25 21.00 7.13
C GLY A 382 21.75 21.10 6.87
N ARG A 383 22.33 19.99 6.43
CA ARG A 383 23.75 19.87 6.09
C ARG A 383 23.91 19.10 4.80
N THR A 384 24.79 19.55 3.92
CA THR A 384 25.21 18.78 2.74
C THR A 384 26.57 18.16 3.00
N VAL A 385 26.79 16.97 2.44
CA VAL A 385 28.12 16.33 2.36
C VAL A 385 28.44 16.16 0.89
N VAL A 386 29.50 16.83 0.42
CA VAL A 386 29.99 16.74 -0.95
C VAL A 386 31.44 16.30 -0.93
N ASP A 387 31.74 15.15 -1.52
CA ASP A 387 33.06 14.49 -1.51
C ASP A 387 33.69 14.42 -0.12
N GLY A 388 32.86 14.08 0.89
CA GLY A 388 33.25 13.99 2.31
C GLY A 388 33.29 15.33 3.06
N ALA A 389 33.16 16.47 2.39
CA ALA A 389 33.11 17.79 3.04
C ALA A 389 31.69 18.14 3.49
N GLU A 390 31.46 18.20 4.81
CA GLU A 390 30.19 18.62 5.39
C GLU A 390 30.08 20.14 5.49
N ARG A 391 28.91 20.69 5.13
CA ARG A 391 28.60 22.12 5.25
C ARG A 391 27.13 22.31 5.64
N PRO A 392 26.83 23.26 6.57
CA PRO A 392 25.46 23.64 6.86
C PRO A 392 24.85 24.34 5.65
N VAL A 393 23.52 24.17 5.49
CA VAL A 393 22.75 24.83 4.44
C VAL A 393 21.49 25.47 5.00
N HIS A 394 21.13 26.62 4.44
CA HIS A 394 20.00 27.46 4.81
C HIS A 394 19.26 27.93 3.55
N VAL A 395 18.09 28.50 3.74
CA VAL A 395 17.29 29.06 2.64
C VAL A 395 18.11 30.04 1.81
N GLY A 396 18.13 29.84 0.50
CA GLY A 396 18.89 30.66 -0.47
C GLY A 396 20.26 30.10 -0.83
N ASP A 397 20.76 29.08 -0.10
CA ASP A 397 22.03 28.45 -0.44
C ASP A 397 21.92 27.64 -1.73
N VAL A 398 23.01 27.68 -2.51
CA VAL A 398 23.16 26.96 -3.77
C VAL A 398 24.34 26.01 -3.66
N VAL A 399 24.09 24.72 -3.92
CA VAL A 399 25.13 23.69 -3.94
C VAL A 399 25.22 23.14 -5.35
N ARG A 400 26.42 23.23 -5.96
CA ARG A 400 26.68 22.68 -7.28
C ARG A 400 27.59 21.45 -7.20
N MET A 401 27.19 20.38 -7.84
CA MET A 401 27.91 19.12 -7.92
C MET A 401 28.10 18.74 -9.39
N GLN A 402 29.34 18.45 -9.77
CA GLN A 402 29.67 17.94 -11.08
C GLN A 402 29.44 16.43 -11.14
N ALA A 403 29.28 15.89 -12.33
CA ALA A 403 29.25 14.45 -12.57
C ALA A 403 30.45 13.77 -11.88
N GLY A 404 30.19 12.65 -11.20
CA GLY A 404 31.16 11.93 -10.39
C GLY A 404 31.28 12.36 -8.94
N CYS A 405 30.86 13.57 -8.55
CA CYS A 405 30.85 14.01 -7.15
C CYS A 405 29.95 13.11 -6.30
N ARG A 406 30.44 12.69 -5.13
CA ARG A 406 29.64 12.01 -4.12
C ARG A 406 28.94 13.04 -3.26
N HIS A 407 27.63 12.90 -3.10
CA HIS A 407 26.87 13.90 -2.36
C HIS A 407 25.66 13.32 -1.63
N THR A 408 25.24 14.02 -0.58
CA THR A 408 24.00 13.82 0.14
C THR A 408 23.57 15.10 0.85
N VAL A 409 22.34 15.11 1.34
CA VAL A 409 21.80 16.15 2.22
C VAL A 409 21.11 15.50 3.41
N LEU A 410 21.31 16.06 4.59
CA LEU A 410 20.70 15.69 5.86
C LEU A 410 19.81 16.86 6.31
N ALA A 411 18.59 16.60 6.70
CA ALA A 411 17.64 17.59 7.13
C ALA A 411 17.64 17.73 8.66
N ASP A 412 17.92 18.92 9.19
CA ASP A 412 17.79 19.22 10.62
C ASP A 412 16.33 19.63 10.97
N SER A 413 15.67 20.36 10.05
CA SER A 413 14.22 20.60 10.06
C SER A 413 13.61 20.04 8.76
N GLU A 414 12.28 20.15 8.54
CA GLU A 414 11.76 19.86 7.20
C GLU A 414 12.50 20.71 6.18
N LEU A 415 13.24 20.06 5.29
CA LEU A 415 14.12 20.71 4.31
C LEU A 415 13.55 20.55 2.92
N GLN A 416 13.35 21.67 2.22
CA GLN A 416 12.91 21.66 0.82
C GLN A 416 13.99 22.25 -0.08
N LEU A 417 14.27 21.58 -1.17
CA LEU A 417 15.20 22.07 -2.19
C LEU A 417 14.64 21.85 -3.60
N ILE A 418 15.07 22.69 -4.51
CA ILE A 418 14.94 22.49 -5.94
C ILE A 418 16.25 21.89 -6.43
N GLU A 419 16.17 20.75 -7.05
CA GLU A 419 17.26 20.03 -7.68
C GLU A 419 17.13 20.18 -9.20
N VAL A 420 18.13 20.73 -9.85
CA VAL A 420 18.24 20.81 -11.31
C VAL A 420 19.33 19.84 -11.75
N GLN A 421 18.99 18.85 -12.51
CA GLN A 421 19.89 17.88 -13.13
C GLN A 421 20.16 18.31 -14.57
N LEU A 422 21.41 18.31 -14.97
CA LEU A 422 21.86 18.74 -16.30
C LEU A 422 22.71 17.66 -16.95
N GLY A 423 22.27 17.11 -18.09
CA GLY A 423 22.96 16.03 -18.79
C GLY A 423 22.16 15.47 -19.93
N LYS A 424 22.81 14.75 -20.85
CA LYS A 424 22.17 14.17 -22.04
C LYS A 424 21.43 12.86 -21.75
N GLU A 425 21.81 12.16 -20.69
CA GLU A 425 21.24 10.86 -20.32
C GLU A 425 20.90 10.86 -18.83
N ILE A 426 19.83 11.59 -18.48
CA ILE A 426 19.34 11.64 -17.11
C ILE A 426 18.51 10.38 -16.84
N SER A 427 19.03 9.47 -16.01
CA SER A 427 18.37 8.21 -15.69
C SER A 427 18.45 7.92 -14.19
N VAL A 428 17.39 7.30 -13.64
CA VAL A 428 17.39 6.78 -12.27
C VAL A 428 18.40 5.66 -12.06
N HIS A 429 18.85 5.02 -13.14
CA HIS A 429 19.86 3.96 -13.12
C HIS A 429 21.30 4.49 -13.03
N ASP A 430 21.52 5.79 -13.36
CA ASP A 430 22.79 6.49 -13.16
C ASP A 430 22.94 6.96 -11.70
N LYS A 431 22.88 5.99 -10.76
CA LYS A 431 23.03 6.26 -9.33
C LYS A 431 23.88 5.19 -8.65
N GLN A 432 25.08 5.56 -8.25
CA GLN A 432 25.96 4.71 -7.44
C GLN A 432 25.88 5.15 -5.97
N LYS A 433 25.58 4.22 -5.05
CA LYS A 433 25.47 4.47 -3.62
C LYS A 433 26.77 4.13 -2.91
N PHE A 434 27.10 4.90 -1.86
CA PHE A 434 28.28 4.72 -1.02
C PHE A 434 27.87 4.73 0.46
N PRO A 435 28.64 4.09 1.34
CA PRO A 435 28.49 4.29 2.78
C PRO A 435 28.87 5.74 3.12
N LEU A 436 28.09 6.39 3.97
CA LEU A 436 28.47 7.65 4.60
C LEU A 436 29.29 7.28 5.84
N GLU A 437 30.61 7.42 5.80
CA GLU A 437 31.45 7.25 6.97
C GLU A 437 31.12 8.40 7.94
N GLN A 438 30.49 8.07 9.07
CA GLN A 438 30.36 9.02 10.16
C GLN A 438 31.76 9.19 10.74
N GLU A 439 32.32 10.40 10.70
CA GLU A 439 33.48 10.72 11.50
C GLU A 439 33.12 10.44 12.98
N THR A 440 33.69 9.38 13.51
CA THR A 440 33.69 9.13 14.95
C THR A 440 34.47 10.31 15.56
N THR A 441 33.73 11.31 16.01
CA THR A 441 34.27 12.39 16.86
C THR A 441 34.91 11.72 18.07
N ARG A 442 36.26 11.72 18.10
CA ARG A 442 37.07 11.40 19.24
C ARG A 442 36.94 12.47 20.31
#